data_e10dfab8fe154c95efbc707bd428e44b
#
_entry.id   e10dfab8fe154c95efbc707bd428e44b
#
_cell.length_a   1.000
_cell.length_b   1.000
_cell.length_c   1.000
_cell.angle_alpha   90.00
_cell.angle_beta   90.00
_cell.angle_gamma   90.00
#
_symmetry.space_group_name_H-M   'P 1'
#
loop_
_entity.id
_entity.type
_entity.pdbx_description
1 polymer ?
#
loop_
_entity_poly.entity_id
_entity_poly.type
_entity_poly.pdbx_seq_one_letter_code
_entity_poly.pdbx_strand_id
1 'polypeptide(L)'
;AQENNIELKATGPWLNGFMSRNNFSLRRTTNFTLLTDDILLSRAVSYMKFLRKHIRLISLSKTLLMDETAVYFEDNRTQTIDIKGRKHIIMKTTGFSSMRVTVMLSMWADGRKSKPVVLYKGKQTNDFKINGNIYSVAQDKAWVNQEILIKWINLMFPSVDYSEGKCIVWDSCRAHISETVKNHCMKRNIKLIVIPGGLTAYLQAGDIGVNKEFKDKVFEMINQWKNSDLVQYTRGGNPRRPAQDIVNSWVSRAWDELSINNIRRSINAAGFSANCLEWHISKHDVYGERFVKKYLSESQKETDHSDSEEILTDDTFIIYDE
;
A
#
# COMPACT_ATOMS: atom_id res chain seq x y z
N ALA A 1 -37.51 -18.92 9.08
CA ALA A 1 -38.58 -18.52 8.14
C ALA A 1 -38.93 -19.66 7.17
N GLN A 2 -37.96 -20.43 6.72
CA GLN A 2 -38.19 -21.58 5.83
C GLN A 2 -38.95 -22.75 6.52
N GLU A 3 -38.75 -22.95 7.80
CA GLU A 3 -39.46 -24.02 8.57
C GLU A 3 -40.95 -23.75 8.80
N ASN A 4 -41.41 -22.49 8.73
CA ASN A 4 -42.78 -22.12 9.04
C ASN A 4 -43.55 -21.51 7.85
N ASN A 5 -43.01 -21.57 6.63
CA ASN A 5 -43.63 -21.01 5.42
C ASN A 5 -44.09 -19.53 5.55
N ILE A 6 -43.40 -18.73 6.39
CA ILE A 6 -43.70 -17.32 6.63
C ILE A 6 -42.87 -16.48 5.64
N GLU A 7 -43.55 -15.79 4.75
CA GLU A 7 -42.93 -14.84 3.83
C GLU A 7 -42.48 -13.60 4.59
N LEU A 8 -41.18 -13.50 4.90
CA LEU A 8 -40.62 -12.36 5.61
C LEU A 8 -40.39 -11.20 4.65
N LYS A 9 -41.20 -10.13 4.75
CA LYS A 9 -40.96 -8.87 4.06
C LYS A 9 -39.99 -7.99 4.84
N ALA A 10 -38.69 -8.08 4.54
CA ALA A 10 -37.66 -7.26 5.16
C ALA A 10 -37.67 -5.84 4.59
N THR A 11 -38.55 -4.99 5.07
CA THR A 11 -38.58 -3.56 4.70
C THR A 11 -37.44 -2.79 5.34
N GLY A 12 -37.07 -1.60 4.80
CA GLY A 12 -36.04 -0.75 5.37
C GLY A 12 -36.24 -0.44 6.88
N PRO A 13 -37.45 -0.02 7.32
CA PRO A 13 -37.74 0.17 8.74
C PRO A 13 -37.56 -1.11 9.58
N TRP A 14 -37.97 -2.26 9.06
CA TRP A 14 -37.78 -3.55 9.73
C TRP A 14 -36.29 -3.85 9.91
N LEU A 15 -35.46 -3.67 8.85
CA LEU A 15 -34.02 -3.87 8.90
C LEU A 15 -33.34 -2.96 9.93
N ASN A 16 -33.70 -1.68 9.94
CA ASN A 16 -33.17 -0.73 10.92
C ASN A 16 -33.53 -1.13 12.34
N GLY A 17 -34.77 -1.53 12.58
CA GLY A 17 -35.22 -2.03 13.88
C GLY A 17 -34.50 -3.33 14.27
N PHE A 18 -34.28 -4.26 13.35
CA PHE A 18 -33.52 -5.47 13.58
C PHE A 18 -32.07 -5.16 13.97
N MET A 19 -31.40 -4.31 13.20
CA MET A 19 -30.02 -3.90 13.48
C MET A 19 -29.88 -3.25 14.86
N SER A 20 -30.81 -2.35 15.20
CA SER A 20 -30.81 -1.67 16.49
C SER A 20 -30.97 -2.65 17.67
N ARG A 21 -31.93 -3.58 17.59
CA ARG A 21 -32.17 -4.57 18.64
C ARG A 21 -31.01 -5.55 18.85
N ASN A 22 -30.26 -5.82 17.79
CA ASN A 22 -29.16 -6.79 17.82
C ASN A 22 -27.77 -6.11 17.84
N ASN A 23 -27.72 -4.80 18.04
CA ASN A 23 -26.48 -4.00 18.04
C ASN A 23 -25.66 -4.16 16.73
N PHE A 24 -26.35 -4.25 15.59
CA PHE A 24 -25.75 -4.30 14.28
C PHE A 24 -25.77 -2.93 13.62
N SER A 25 -24.84 -2.70 12.71
CA SER A 25 -24.79 -1.50 11.85
C SER A 25 -24.39 -1.86 10.43
N LEU A 26 -24.85 -1.10 9.46
CA LEU A 26 -24.36 -1.22 8.08
C LEU A 26 -22.89 -0.80 8.03
N ARG A 27 -22.05 -1.68 7.57
CA ARG A 27 -20.60 -1.44 7.43
C ARG A 27 -20.19 -1.62 5.96
N ARG A 28 -19.23 -0.81 5.53
CA ARG A 28 -18.57 -1.06 4.23
C ARG A 28 -17.55 -2.17 4.41
N THR A 29 -17.48 -3.07 3.44
CA THR A 29 -16.39 -4.06 3.35
C THR A 29 -15.08 -3.30 3.18
N THR A 30 -14.13 -3.55 4.06
CA THR A 30 -12.83 -2.88 4.03
C THR A 30 -11.74 -3.75 3.40
N ASN A 31 -11.83 -5.06 3.57
CA ASN A 31 -10.85 -6.01 3.08
C ASN A 31 -11.53 -7.13 2.31
N PHE A 32 -11.04 -7.40 1.10
CA PHE A 32 -11.42 -8.57 0.31
C PHE A 32 -10.27 -9.56 0.33
N THR A 33 -10.51 -10.77 0.77
CA THR A 33 -9.53 -11.86 0.72
C THR A 33 -10.18 -13.13 0.18
N LEU A 34 -9.40 -13.88 -0.60
CA LEU A 34 -9.76 -15.24 -1.03
C LEU A 34 -9.20 -16.29 -0.06
N LEU A 35 -8.42 -15.87 0.93
CA LEU A 35 -7.82 -16.74 1.91
C LEU A 35 -8.82 -17.05 3.02
N THR A 36 -8.82 -18.30 3.48
CA THR A 36 -9.47 -18.63 4.75
C THR A 36 -8.68 -18.03 5.91
N ASP A 37 -9.35 -17.80 7.04
CA ASP A 37 -8.73 -17.23 8.23
C ASP A 37 -7.47 -17.98 8.67
N ASP A 38 -7.50 -19.31 8.63
CA ASP A 38 -6.38 -20.14 9.08
C ASP A 38 -5.18 -20.06 8.13
N ILE A 39 -5.41 -20.00 6.83
CA ILE A 39 -4.36 -19.78 5.83
C ILE A 39 -3.77 -18.39 6.00
N LEU A 40 -4.60 -17.37 6.17
CA LEU A 40 -4.15 -16.00 6.38
C LEU A 40 -3.27 -15.89 7.62
N LEU A 41 -3.74 -16.44 8.76
CA LEU A 41 -3.01 -16.42 10.01
C LEU A 41 -1.69 -17.19 9.93
N SER A 42 -1.70 -18.38 9.31
CA SER A 42 -0.48 -19.19 9.15
C SER A 42 0.56 -18.46 8.31
N ARG A 43 0.17 -17.90 7.14
CA ARG A 43 1.06 -17.12 6.29
C ARG A 43 1.59 -15.87 7.00
N ALA A 44 0.74 -15.18 7.75
CA ALA A 44 1.15 -13.99 8.49
C ALA A 44 2.17 -14.32 9.58
N VAL A 45 1.97 -15.40 10.34
CA VAL A 45 2.90 -15.86 11.38
C VAL A 45 4.23 -16.26 10.73
N SER A 46 4.21 -17.09 9.68
CA SER A 46 5.43 -17.52 8.98
C SER A 46 6.21 -16.31 8.44
N TYR A 47 5.53 -15.36 7.76
CA TYR A 47 6.19 -14.15 7.27
C TYR A 47 6.80 -13.31 8.40
N MET A 48 6.09 -13.12 9.50
CA MET A 48 6.59 -12.31 10.61
C MET A 48 7.78 -12.96 11.31
N LYS A 49 7.80 -14.27 11.47
CA LYS A 49 8.95 -15.03 11.98
C LYS A 49 10.14 -14.87 11.04
N PHE A 50 9.91 -15.06 9.73
CA PHE A 50 10.91 -14.85 8.70
C PHE A 50 11.48 -13.42 8.73
N LEU A 51 10.62 -12.38 8.72
CA LEU A 51 11.05 -10.99 8.81
C LEU A 51 11.89 -10.74 10.07
N ARG A 52 11.47 -11.25 11.23
CA ARG A 52 12.17 -11.07 12.50
C ARG A 52 13.54 -11.75 12.54
N LYS A 53 13.67 -12.93 11.94
CA LYS A 53 14.95 -13.62 11.76
C LYS A 53 15.91 -12.77 10.93
N HIS A 54 15.42 -12.21 9.82
CA HIS A 54 16.25 -11.53 8.83
C HIS A 54 16.48 -10.03 9.10
N ILE A 55 15.64 -9.39 9.94
CA ILE A 55 15.79 -7.97 10.26
C ILE A 55 17.13 -7.66 10.94
N ARG A 56 17.77 -8.65 11.58
CA ARG A 56 19.10 -8.53 12.20
C ARG A 56 20.23 -8.53 11.17
N LEU A 57 19.96 -9.02 9.95
CA LEU A 57 20.92 -9.14 8.84
C LEU A 57 20.85 -7.97 7.86
N ILE A 58 19.89 -7.06 8.05
CA ILE A 58 19.67 -5.91 7.18
C ILE A 58 19.94 -4.61 7.95
N SER A 59 20.32 -3.58 7.20
CA SER A 59 20.46 -2.23 7.77
C SER A 59 19.18 -1.43 7.54
N LEU A 60 18.56 -0.89 8.60
CA LEU A 60 17.35 -0.07 8.47
C LEU A 60 17.58 1.14 7.56
N SER A 61 18.76 1.73 7.58
CA SER A 61 19.13 2.85 6.71
C SER A 61 19.37 2.46 5.25
N LYS A 62 19.51 1.16 4.95
CA LYS A 62 19.68 0.59 3.61
C LYS A 62 18.51 -0.32 3.20
N THR A 63 17.48 -0.40 4.01
CA THR A 63 16.24 -1.15 3.72
C THR A 63 15.18 -0.20 3.21
N LEU A 64 14.69 -0.45 2.00
CA LEU A 64 13.70 0.37 1.31
C LEU A 64 12.37 -0.38 1.23
N LEU A 65 11.33 0.19 1.81
CA LEU A 65 9.96 -0.29 1.68
C LEU A 65 9.29 0.49 0.54
N MET A 66 8.71 -0.21 -0.42
CA MET A 66 8.07 0.41 -1.59
C MET A 66 6.65 -0.11 -1.75
N ASP A 67 5.78 0.78 -2.17
CA ASP A 67 4.39 0.48 -2.50
C ASP A 67 3.91 1.32 -3.69
N GLU A 68 2.96 0.80 -4.44
CA GLU A 68 2.33 1.46 -5.56
C GLU A 68 0.91 1.87 -5.20
N THR A 69 0.59 3.13 -5.43
CA THR A 69 -0.76 3.61 -5.17
C THR A 69 -1.34 4.34 -6.38
N ALA A 70 -2.61 4.08 -6.67
CA ALA A 70 -3.33 4.78 -7.73
C ALA A 70 -3.92 6.10 -7.18
N VAL A 71 -3.65 7.19 -7.87
CA VAL A 71 -4.26 8.51 -7.63
C VAL A 71 -5.21 8.81 -8.77
N TYR A 72 -6.50 8.82 -8.47
CA TYR A 72 -7.54 9.23 -9.41
C TYR A 72 -7.70 10.75 -9.38
N PHE A 73 -8.04 11.35 -10.53
CA PHE A 73 -8.25 12.80 -10.62
C PHE A 73 -9.62 13.23 -10.11
N GLU A 74 -10.46 12.28 -9.74
CA GLU A 74 -11.75 12.50 -9.10
C GLU A 74 -11.83 11.67 -7.84
N ASP A 75 -12.36 12.25 -6.79
CA ASP A 75 -12.66 11.52 -5.56
C ASP A 75 -13.94 10.70 -5.77
N ASN A 76 -13.80 9.40 -5.85
CA ASN A 76 -14.93 8.47 -6.05
C ASN A 76 -15.73 8.22 -4.76
N ARG A 77 -15.45 8.93 -3.68
CA ARG A 77 -16.26 8.84 -2.46
C ARG A 77 -17.67 9.37 -2.75
N THR A 78 -18.67 8.55 -2.50
CA THR A 78 -20.08 8.85 -2.77
C THR A 78 -20.75 9.64 -1.65
N GLN A 79 -20.02 10.01 -0.60
CA GLN A 79 -20.56 10.70 0.57
C GLN A 79 -19.84 12.04 0.77
N THR A 80 -20.63 13.06 1.04
CA THR A 80 -20.15 14.39 1.42
C THR A 80 -20.93 14.94 2.60
N ILE A 81 -20.44 16.01 3.20
CA ILE A 81 -21.14 16.74 4.26
C ILE A 81 -21.87 17.92 3.62
N ASP A 82 -23.18 18.00 3.82
CA ASP A 82 -24.01 19.13 3.41
C ASP A 82 -25.11 19.39 4.44
N ILE A 83 -25.84 20.49 4.28
CA ILE A 83 -26.92 20.90 5.17
C ILE A 83 -28.02 19.82 5.17
N LYS A 84 -28.41 19.38 6.37
CA LYS A 84 -29.49 18.39 6.55
C LYS A 84 -30.77 18.86 5.87
N GLY A 85 -31.35 17.97 5.05
CA GLY A 85 -32.61 18.22 4.35
C GLY A 85 -32.50 18.73 2.92
N ARG A 86 -31.30 19.03 2.41
CA ARG A 86 -31.09 19.29 0.99
C ARG A 86 -31.36 18.05 0.16
N LYS A 87 -32.18 18.19 -0.90
CA LYS A 87 -32.55 17.09 -1.81
C LYS A 87 -31.48 16.80 -2.87
N HIS A 88 -30.72 17.83 -3.24
CA HIS A 88 -29.71 17.73 -4.30
C HIS A 88 -28.39 18.33 -3.81
N ILE A 89 -27.33 17.57 -3.97
CA ILE A 89 -25.95 17.98 -3.65
C ILE A 89 -25.20 18.06 -4.97
N ILE A 90 -24.77 19.24 -5.33
CA ILE A 90 -24.03 19.49 -6.58
C ILE A 90 -22.54 19.57 -6.22
N MET A 91 -21.75 18.66 -6.81
CA MET A 91 -20.29 18.69 -6.70
C MET A 91 -19.68 19.02 -8.04
N LYS A 92 -18.68 19.91 -8.05
CA LYS A 92 -17.86 20.12 -9.23
C LYS A 92 -17.04 18.87 -9.51
N THR A 93 -17.00 18.46 -10.76
CA THR A 93 -16.18 17.33 -11.23
C THR A 93 -15.01 17.85 -12.07
N THR A 94 -13.90 17.12 -12.10
CA THR A 94 -12.81 17.38 -13.03
C THR A 94 -13.17 16.97 -14.46
N GLY A 95 -14.22 16.14 -14.63
CA GLY A 95 -14.54 15.49 -15.90
C GLY A 95 -13.64 14.30 -16.23
N PHE A 96 -12.73 13.92 -15.34
CA PHE A 96 -11.70 12.88 -15.57
C PHE A 96 -11.74 11.76 -14.53
N SER A 97 -12.92 11.30 -14.15
CA SER A 97 -13.11 10.27 -13.11
C SER A 97 -12.39 8.94 -13.40
N SER A 98 -12.23 8.57 -14.66
CA SER A 98 -11.50 7.37 -15.07
C SER A 98 -9.99 7.57 -15.21
N MET A 99 -9.51 8.83 -15.17
CA MET A 99 -8.08 9.10 -15.27
C MET A 99 -7.39 8.92 -13.94
N ARG A 100 -6.26 8.24 -14.00
CA ARG A 100 -5.39 8.03 -12.85
C ARG A 100 -3.93 8.11 -13.25
N VAL A 101 -3.10 8.40 -12.28
CA VAL A 101 -1.67 8.14 -12.32
C VAL A 101 -1.33 7.07 -11.29
N THR A 102 -0.27 6.31 -11.52
CA THR A 102 0.30 5.43 -10.50
C THR A 102 1.46 6.16 -9.85
N VAL A 103 1.52 6.13 -8.54
CA VAL A 103 2.61 6.72 -7.77
C VAL A 103 3.32 5.62 -7.01
N MET A 104 4.62 5.46 -7.24
CA MET A 104 5.47 4.61 -6.40
C MET A 104 5.96 5.46 -5.23
N LEU A 105 5.55 5.08 -4.05
CA LEU A 105 6.00 5.69 -2.79
C LEU A 105 7.00 4.76 -2.13
N SER A 106 8.13 5.30 -1.71
CA SER A 106 9.14 4.50 -1.03
C SER A 106 9.74 5.24 0.16
N MET A 107 10.03 4.47 1.20
CA MET A 107 10.54 4.96 2.46
C MET A 107 11.60 4.00 3.00
N TRP A 108 12.65 4.56 3.54
CA TRP A 108 13.68 3.78 4.22
C TRP A 108 13.17 3.32 5.58
N ALA A 109 13.59 2.15 6.03
CA ALA A 109 13.13 1.58 7.29
C ALA A 109 13.52 2.41 8.53
N ASP A 110 14.42 3.39 8.39
CA ASP A 110 14.74 4.39 9.41
C ASP A 110 13.75 5.59 9.44
N GLY A 111 12.79 5.63 8.51
CA GLY A 111 11.77 6.66 8.41
C GLY A 111 12.06 7.78 7.41
N ARG A 112 13.22 7.77 6.73
CA ARG A 112 13.48 8.73 5.65
C ARG A 112 12.59 8.46 4.44
N LYS A 113 12.14 9.51 3.77
CA LYS A 113 11.36 9.43 2.52
C LYS A 113 12.32 9.42 1.32
N SER A 114 12.02 8.64 0.29
CA SER A 114 12.65 8.81 -1.02
C SER A 114 11.78 9.68 -1.93
N LYS A 115 12.33 10.14 -3.05
CA LYS A 115 11.54 10.88 -4.04
C LYS A 115 10.50 9.95 -4.67
N PRO A 116 9.22 10.33 -4.72
CA PRO A 116 8.19 9.53 -5.37
C PRO A 116 8.40 9.46 -6.89
N VAL A 117 7.90 8.38 -7.49
CA VAL A 117 7.87 8.23 -8.95
C VAL A 117 6.43 8.27 -9.43
N VAL A 118 6.12 9.15 -10.37
CA VAL A 118 4.79 9.28 -10.98
C VAL A 118 4.80 8.65 -12.36
N LEU A 119 3.94 7.65 -12.54
CA LEU A 119 3.74 6.98 -13.83
C LEU A 119 2.50 7.55 -14.52
N TYR A 120 2.73 8.10 -15.71
CA TYR A 120 1.67 8.60 -16.57
C TYR A 120 1.31 7.60 -17.66
N LYS A 121 0.02 7.54 -18.01
CA LYS A 121 -0.41 6.81 -19.20
C LYS A 121 0.00 7.59 -20.45
N GLY A 122 0.77 6.94 -21.33
CA GLY A 122 1.23 7.53 -22.57
C GLY A 122 2.31 6.70 -23.25
N LYS A 123 2.84 7.22 -24.37
CA LYS A 123 3.96 6.57 -25.06
C LYS A 123 5.14 6.38 -24.10
N GLN A 124 5.63 5.16 -24.02
CA GLN A 124 6.72 4.80 -23.12
C GLN A 124 7.93 5.72 -23.32
N THR A 125 8.44 6.24 -22.21
CA THR A 125 9.68 7.01 -22.17
C THR A 125 10.81 6.14 -21.63
N ASN A 126 12.03 6.34 -22.16
CA ASN A 126 13.14 5.50 -21.77
C ASN A 126 13.66 5.77 -20.36
N ASP A 127 13.57 7.03 -19.89
CA ASP A 127 14.19 7.46 -18.64
C ASP A 127 13.25 8.24 -17.74
N PHE A 128 13.56 8.26 -16.45
CA PHE A 128 12.88 9.11 -15.50
C PHE A 128 13.22 10.57 -15.74
N LYS A 129 12.20 11.41 -15.88
CA LYS A 129 12.36 12.87 -15.87
C LYS A 129 12.35 13.36 -14.43
N ILE A 130 13.29 14.21 -14.08
CA ILE A 130 13.36 14.83 -12.76
C ILE A 130 12.54 16.13 -12.81
N ASN A 131 11.56 16.26 -11.94
CA ASN A 131 10.73 17.44 -11.77
C ASN A 131 10.74 17.84 -10.29
N GLY A 132 11.68 18.69 -9.89
CA GLY A 132 11.85 19.08 -8.49
C GLY A 132 12.15 17.86 -7.59
N ASN A 133 11.23 17.59 -6.67
CA ASN A 133 11.38 16.50 -5.70
C ASN A 133 10.70 15.17 -6.12
N ILE A 134 10.36 15.03 -7.39
CA ILE A 134 9.77 13.78 -7.91
C ILE A 134 10.46 13.31 -9.18
N TYR A 135 10.26 12.03 -9.49
CA TYR A 135 10.57 11.44 -10.79
C TYR A 135 9.26 11.19 -11.56
N SER A 136 9.27 11.37 -12.86
CA SER A 136 8.12 11.04 -13.71
C SER A 136 8.54 10.19 -14.89
N VAL A 137 7.66 9.28 -15.31
CA VAL A 137 7.86 8.40 -16.48
C VAL A 137 6.51 8.14 -17.14
N ALA A 138 6.50 7.97 -18.46
CA ALA A 138 5.30 7.54 -19.18
C ALA A 138 5.40 6.07 -19.58
N GLN A 139 4.26 5.35 -19.46
CA GLN A 139 4.11 3.97 -19.86
C GLN A 139 2.67 3.73 -20.35
N ASP A 140 2.49 2.85 -21.34
CA ASP A 140 1.21 2.67 -22.07
C ASP A 140 -0.01 2.47 -21.16
N LYS A 141 0.15 1.70 -20.09
CA LYS A 141 -0.92 1.39 -19.14
C LYS A 141 -0.80 2.14 -17.82
N ALA A 142 0.26 2.95 -17.62
CA ALA A 142 0.65 3.53 -16.33
C ALA A 142 0.77 2.47 -15.23
N TRP A 143 1.31 1.30 -15.54
CA TRP A 143 1.57 0.22 -14.60
C TRP A 143 3.09 0.02 -14.49
N VAL A 144 3.54 -0.27 -13.29
CA VAL A 144 4.95 -0.61 -13.06
C VAL A 144 5.23 -1.97 -13.70
N ASN A 145 6.28 -2.01 -14.50
CA ASN A 145 6.79 -3.23 -15.11
C ASN A 145 8.24 -3.45 -14.66
N GLN A 146 8.79 -4.61 -15.01
CA GLN A 146 10.16 -4.99 -14.62
C GLN A 146 11.23 -3.98 -15.10
N GLU A 147 11.07 -3.36 -16.26
CA GLU A 147 12.03 -2.37 -16.77
C GLU A 147 12.05 -1.09 -15.90
N ILE A 148 10.85 -0.62 -15.52
CA ILE A 148 10.71 0.54 -14.61
C ILE A 148 11.30 0.20 -13.25
N LEU A 149 11.05 -1.03 -12.73
CA LEU A 149 11.62 -1.47 -11.45
C LEU A 149 13.15 -1.50 -11.48
N ILE A 150 13.74 -2.06 -12.52
CA ILE A 150 15.22 -2.10 -12.66
C ILE A 150 15.80 -0.68 -12.67
N LYS A 151 15.21 0.23 -13.42
CA LYS A 151 15.62 1.64 -13.43
C LYS A 151 15.46 2.31 -12.08
N TRP A 152 14.36 2.03 -11.40
CA TRP A 152 14.09 2.54 -10.06
C TRP A 152 15.08 1.97 -9.02
N ILE A 153 15.39 0.67 -9.07
CA ILE A 153 16.41 0.04 -8.22
C ILE A 153 17.77 0.72 -8.42
N ASN A 154 18.17 0.97 -9.68
CA ASN A 154 19.41 1.67 -9.98
C ASN A 154 19.44 3.10 -9.44
N LEU A 155 18.28 3.76 -9.42
CA LEU A 155 18.12 5.11 -8.91
C LEU A 155 18.21 5.16 -7.37
N MET A 156 17.60 4.17 -6.69
CA MET A 156 17.58 4.10 -5.23
C MET A 156 18.90 3.58 -4.66
N PHE A 157 19.56 2.69 -5.39
CA PHE A 157 20.85 2.09 -5.03
C PHE A 157 21.89 2.36 -6.15
N PRO A 158 22.35 3.61 -6.30
CA PRO A 158 23.21 3.98 -7.45
C PRO A 158 24.56 3.26 -7.45
N SER A 159 25.13 2.99 -6.28
CA SER A 159 26.41 2.29 -6.19
C SER A 159 26.24 0.78 -6.31
N VAL A 160 27.01 0.18 -7.22
CA VAL A 160 27.19 -1.27 -7.26
C VAL A 160 28.30 -1.60 -6.28
N ASP A 161 28.04 -1.41 -5.00
CA ASP A 161 28.93 -1.85 -3.94
C ASP A 161 28.42 -3.18 -3.36
N TYR A 162 29.31 -3.99 -2.88
CA TYR A 162 28.98 -5.24 -2.20
C TYR A 162 28.72 -5.01 -0.70
N SER A 163 28.37 -3.76 -0.30
CA SER A 163 28.05 -3.48 1.08
C SER A 163 26.82 -4.27 1.52
N GLU A 164 26.95 -4.95 2.63
CA GLU A 164 25.87 -5.75 3.23
C GLU A 164 24.72 -4.91 3.76
N GLY A 165 23.60 -5.57 3.98
CA GLY A 165 22.42 -5.01 4.63
C GLY A 165 21.49 -4.21 3.74
N LYS A 166 21.70 -4.19 2.40
CA LYS A 166 20.74 -3.63 1.47
C LYS A 166 19.53 -4.55 1.35
N CYS A 167 18.35 -3.97 1.42
CA CYS A 167 17.11 -4.74 1.32
C CYS A 167 16.00 -3.92 0.65
N ILE A 168 15.13 -4.61 -0.10
CA ILE A 168 13.86 -4.06 -0.59
C ILE A 168 12.74 -4.92 -0.03
N VAL A 169 11.70 -4.25 0.49
CA VAL A 169 10.47 -4.89 0.98
C VAL A 169 9.30 -4.40 0.14
N TRP A 170 8.60 -5.30 -0.51
CA TRP A 170 7.45 -5.02 -1.37
C TRP A 170 6.45 -6.17 -1.40
N ASP A 171 5.36 -6.04 -2.12
CA ASP A 171 4.36 -7.09 -2.27
C ASP A 171 4.76 -8.15 -3.31
N SER A 172 3.95 -9.19 -3.43
CA SER A 172 4.13 -10.30 -4.36
C SER A 172 3.58 -10.03 -5.77
N CYS A 173 3.53 -8.78 -6.22
CA CYS A 173 3.16 -8.46 -7.60
C CYS A 173 4.10 -9.16 -8.59
N ARG A 174 3.57 -9.66 -9.70
CA ARG A 174 4.35 -10.42 -10.70
C ARG A 174 5.58 -9.67 -11.22
N ALA A 175 5.50 -8.35 -11.34
CA ALA A 175 6.64 -7.55 -11.76
C ALA A 175 7.77 -7.57 -10.72
N HIS A 176 7.42 -7.51 -9.42
CA HIS A 176 8.35 -7.49 -8.30
C HIS A 176 9.12 -8.80 -8.16
N ILE A 177 8.44 -9.94 -8.38
CA ILE A 177 9.01 -11.28 -8.20
C ILE A 177 9.52 -11.89 -9.51
N SER A 178 9.61 -11.10 -10.59
CA SER A 178 10.14 -11.61 -11.88
C SER A 178 11.60 -11.98 -11.77
N GLU A 179 12.01 -13.05 -12.45
CA GLU A 179 13.39 -13.55 -12.46
C GLU A 179 14.39 -12.47 -12.86
N THR A 180 14.03 -11.61 -13.80
CA THR A 180 14.87 -10.49 -14.23
C THR A 180 15.15 -9.49 -13.10
N VAL A 181 14.13 -9.16 -12.29
CA VAL A 181 14.27 -8.24 -11.16
C VAL A 181 15.05 -8.89 -10.02
N LYS A 182 14.76 -10.17 -9.73
CA LYS A 182 15.50 -10.96 -8.74
C LYS A 182 17.00 -10.98 -9.05
N ASN A 183 17.36 -11.40 -10.28
CA ASN A 183 18.74 -11.46 -10.74
C ASN A 183 19.43 -10.08 -10.71
N HIS A 184 18.68 -9.01 -11.00
CA HIS A 184 19.23 -7.66 -10.93
C HIS A 184 19.55 -7.26 -9.47
N CYS A 185 18.67 -7.57 -8.52
CA CYS A 185 18.90 -7.33 -7.09
C CYS A 185 20.08 -8.15 -6.57
N MET A 186 20.14 -9.44 -6.91
CA MET A 186 21.22 -10.33 -6.51
C MET A 186 22.59 -9.81 -6.97
N LYS A 187 22.74 -9.40 -8.25
CA LYS A 187 23.98 -8.81 -8.79
C LYS A 187 24.42 -7.53 -8.07
N ARG A 188 23.55 -6.90 -7.30
CA ARG A 188 23.80 -5.66 -6.56
C ARG A 188 23.85 -5.88 -5.04
N ASN A 189 23.85 -7.13 -4.61
CA ASN A 189 23.78 -7.53 -3.20
C ASN A 189 22.61 -6.87 -2.47
N ILE A 190 21.42 -6.89 -3.08
CA ILE A 190 20.17 -6.37 -2.50
C ILE A 190 19.30 -7.57 -2.15
N LYS A 191 19.03 -7.77 -0.85
CA LYS A 191 18.09 -8.79 -0.38
C LYS A 191 16.64 -8.36 -0.71
N LEU A 192 15.82 -9.34 -1.09
CA LEU A 192 14.40 -9.11 -1.34
C LEU A 192 13.58 -9.77 -0.23
N ILE A 193 12.69 -9.01 0.38
CA ILE A 193 11.66 -9.51 1.30
C ILE A 193 10.30 -9.25 0.63
N VAL A 194 9.59 -10.33 0.34
CA VAL A 194 8.32 -10.26 -0.38
C VAL A 194 7.18 -10.52 0.58
N ILE A 195 6.27 -9.57 0.69
CA ILE A 195 5.04 -9.72 1.48
C ILE A 195 4.08 -10.65 0.74
N PRO A 196 3.61 -11.74 1.37
CA PRO A 196 2.74 -12.70 0.70
C PRO A 196 1.42 -12.10 0.21
N GLY A 197 0.92 -12.62 -0.89
CA GLY A 197 -0.38 -12.23 -1.42
C GLY A 197 -1.51 -12.41 -0.40
N GLY A 198 -2.38 -11.41 -0.33
CA GLY A 198 -3.50 -11.35 0.62
C GLY A 198 -3.14 -10.78 1.99
N LEU A 199 -1.87 -10.42 2.24
CA LEU A 199 -1.42 -9.87 3.52
C LEU A 199 -1.03 -8.38 3.44
N THR A 200 -1.08 -7.74 2.28
CA THR A 200 -0.66 -6.34 2.09
C THR A 200 -1.39 -5.38 3.03
N ALA A 201 -2.71 -5.52 3.17
CA ALA A 201 -3.51 -4.69 4.08
C ALA A 201 -3.08 -4.77 5.56
N TYR A 202 -2.35 -5.81 5.95
CA TYR A 202 -1.95 -6.08 7.34
C TYR A 202 -0.46 -5.86 7.57
N LEU A 203 0.38 -6.01 6.56
CA LEU A 203 1.83 -6.12 6.69
C LEU A 203 2.61 -5.15 5.79
N GLN A 204 1.96 -4.47 4.83
CA GLN A 204 2.62 -3.50 3.98
C GLN A 204 2.52 -2.09 4.56
N ALA A 205 3.66 -1.47 4.86
CA ALA A 205 3.70 -0.17 5.53
C ALA A 205 2.94 0.93 4.75
N GLY A 206 2.96 0.89 3.41
CA GLY A 206 2.19 1.79 2.55
C GLY A 206 0.69 1.73 2.84
N ASP A 207 0.14 0.52 2.84
CA ASP A 207 -1.29 0.27 3.03
C ASP A 207 -1.77 0.51 4.47
N ILE A 208 -0.91 0.26 5.46
CA ILE A 208 -1.24 0.41 6.89
C ILE A 208 -1.57 1.87 7.25
N GLY A 209 -0.84 2.85 6.72
CA GLY A 209 -1.09 4.22 7.14
C GLY A 209 -0.66 5.32 6.16
N VAL A 210 0.27 5.04 5.26
CA VAL A 210 0.89 6.05 4.39
C VAL A 210 0.01 6.42 3.20
N ASN A 211 -0.47 5.42 2.46
CA ASN A 211 -1.21 5.61 1.21
C ASN A 211 -2.52 6.38 1.41
N LYS A 212 -3.21 6.12 2.52
CA LYS A 212 -4.47 6.82 2.82
C LYS A 212 -4.23 8.30 3.07
N GLU A 213 -3.31 8.65 3.99
CA GLU A 213 -3.00 10.05 4.31
C GLU A 213 -2.46 10.79 3.08
N PHE A 214 -1.60 10.15 2.30
CA PHE A 214 -1.10 10.70 1.04
C PHE A 214 -2.24 11.03 0.07
N LYS A 215 -3.17 10.08 -0.17
CA LYS A 215 -4.31 10.30 -1.05
C LYS A 215 -5.25 11.38 -0.55
N ASP A 216 -5.51 11.44 0.74
CA ASP A 216 -6.37 12.47 1.33
C ASP A 216 -5.81 13.87 1.06
N LYS A 217 -4.49 14.06 1.20
CA LYS A 217 -3.81 15.32 0.87
C LYS A 217 -3.85 15.65 -0.62
N VAL A 218 -3.64 14.65 -1.49
CA VAL A 218 -3.73 14.86 -2.95
C VAL A 218 -5.16 15.25 -3.34
N PHE A 219 -6.18 14.61 -2.77
CA PHE A 219 -7.58 14.94 -3.05
C PHE A 219 -7.96 16.35 -2.58
N GLU A 220 -7.42 16.79 -1.45
CA GLU A 220 -7.58 18.18 -1.02
C GLU A 220 -7.05 19.17 -2.07
N MET A 221 -5.85 18.93 -2.58
CA MET A 221 -5.24 19.78 -3.62
C MET A 221 -6.02 19.73 -4.94
N ILE A 222 -6.52 18.56 -5.35
CA ILE A 222 -7.40 18.41 -6.52
C ILE A 222 -8.68 19.23 -6.32
N ASN A 223 -9.28 19.20 -5.13
CA ASN A 223 -10.49 19.98 -4.84
C ASN A 223 -10.22 21.50 -4.83
N GLN A 224 -9.09 21.92 -4.29
CA GLN A 224 -8.65 23.31 -4.37
C GLN A 224 -8.47 23.75 -5.84
N TRP A 225 -7.80 22.94 -6.65
CA TRP A 225 -7.61 23.22 -8.09
C TRP A 225 -8.94 23.29 -8.84
N LYS A 226 -9.90 22.38 -8.60
CA LYS A 226 -11.24 22.40 -9.22
C LYS A 226 -11.99 23.72 -8.98
N ASN A 227 -11.71 24.40 -7.89
CA ASN A 227 -12.36 25.65 -7.48
C ASN A 227 -11.52 26.89 -7.77
N SER A 228 -10.36 26.74 -8.41
CA SER A 228 -9.46 27.85 -8.75
C SER A 228 -9.62 28.29 -10.21
N ASP A 229 -9.06 29.46 -10.52
CA ASP A 229 -8.97 29.99 -11.87
C ASP A 229 -7.90 29.27 -12.74
N LEU A 230 -7.18 28.30 -12.18
CA LEU A 230 -6.18 27.50 -12.89
C LEU A 230 -6.80 26.43 -13.78
N VAL A 231 -8.09 26.16 -13.65
CA VAL A 231 -8.81 25.20 -14.49
C VAL A 231 -8.98 25.78 -15.89
N GLN A 232 -8.32 25.17 -16.85
CA GLN A 232 -8.52 25.53 -18.26
C GLN A 232 -9.72 24.79 -18.85
N TYR A 233 -10.43 25.46 -19.76
CA TYR A 233 -11.59 24.89 -20.42
C TYR A 233 -11.34 24.72 -21.92
N THR A 234 -12.01 23.74 -22.51
CA THR A 234 -12.09 23.60 -23.96
C THR A 234 -13.03 24.65 -24.56
N ARG A 235 -13.02 24.82 -25.88
CA ARG A 235 -13.95 25.74 -26.57
C ARG A 235 -15.45 25.38 -26.31
N GLY A 236 -15.73 24.12 -25.99
CA GLY A 236 -17.08 23.65 -25.65
C GLY A 236 -17.43 23.74 -24.15
N GLY A 237 -16.60 24.41 -23.33
CA GLY A 237 -16.85 24.61 -21.90
C GLY A 237 -16.50 23.41 -21.00
N ASN A 238 -15.93 22.33 -21.54
CA ASN A 238 -15.48 21.21 -20.73
C ASN A 238 -14.11 21.51 -20.11
N PRO A 239 -13.85 21.14 -18.83
CA PRO A 239 -12.56 21.33 -18.20
C PRO A 239 -11.48 20.53 -18.95
N ARG A 240 -10.29 21.10 -19.06
CA ARG A 240 -9.10 20.39 -19.53
C ARG A 240 -8.47 19.63 -18.38
N ARG A 241 -7.84 18.49 -18.69
CA ARG A 241 -7.08 17.76 -17.69
C ARG A 241 -5.96 18.64 -17.12
N PRO A 242 -5.63 18.49 -15.84
CA PRO A 242 -4.50 19.20 -15.26
C PRO A 242 -3.20 18.83 -15.97
N ALA A 243 -2.34 19.84 -16.16
CA ALA A 243 -1.01 19.62 -16.72
C ALA A 243 -0.18 18.71 -15.81
N GLN A 244 0.81 18.02 -16.38
CA GLN A 244 1.67 17.11 -15.61
C GLN A 244 2.38 17.83 -14.46
N ASP A 245 2.81 19.07 -14.65
CA ASP A 245 3.49 19.85 -13.61
C ASP A 245 2.56 20.13 -12.41
N ILE A 246 1.27 20.35 -12.66
CA ILE A 246 0.28 20.53 -11.61
C ILE A 246 0.12 19.21 -10.81
N VAL A 247 -0.03 18.08 -11.50
CA VAL A 247 -0.13 16.76 -10.85
C VAL A 247 1.15 16.44 -10.08
N ASN A 248 2.30 16.72 -10.65
CA ASN A 248 3.60 16.55 -10.01
C ASN A 248 3.71 17.38 -8.73
N SER A 249 3.21 18.62 -8.76
CA SER A 249 3.21 19.48 -7.57
C SER A 249 2.31 18.94 -6.46
N TRP A 250 1.14 18.38 -6.80
CA TRP A 250 0.27 17.73 -5.82
C TRP A 250 0.94 16.53 -5.15
N VAL A 251 1.56 15.66 -5.96
CA VAL A 251 2.26 14.48 -5.45
C VAL A 251 3.43 14.87 -4.55
N SER A 252 4.26 15.83 -5.00
CA SER A 252 5.40 16.32 -4.22
C SER A 252 4.96 16.89 -2.88
N ARG A 253 4.02 17.84 -2.89
CA ARG A 253 3.54 18.48 -1.67
C ARG A 253 2.88 17.49 -0.73
N ALA A 254 1.98 16.63 -1.22
CA ALA A 254 1.34 15.63 -0.40
C ALA A 254 2.36 14.68 0.26
N TRP A 255 3.42 14.30 -0.47
CA TRP A 255 4.49 13.49 0.07
C TRP A 255 5.34 14.24 1.09
N ASP A 256 5.70 15.48 0.82
CA ASP A 256 6.50 16.31 1.72
C ASP A 256 5.77 16.62 3.04
N GLU A 257 4.45 16.82 2.98
CA GLU A 257 3.62 17.08 4.16
C GLU A 257 3.35 15.86 5.05
N LEU A 258 3.61 14.64 4.58
CA LEU A 258 3.52 13.45 5.41
C LEU A 258 4.57 13.48 6.53
N SER A 259 4.13 13.33 7.77
CA SER A 259 5.04 13.37 8.90
C SER A 259 5.94 12.13 8.96
N ILE A 260 7.22 12.34 9.29
CA ILE A 260 8.18 11.25 9.50
C ILE A 260 7.71 10.31 10.63
N ASN A 261 7.00 10.85 11.62
CA ASN A 261 6.46 10.04 12.72
C ASN A 261 5.37 9.07 12.23
N ASN A 262 4.50 9.48 11.31
CA ASN A 262 3.49 8.59 10.73
C ASN A 262 4.14 7.50 9.89
N ILE A 263 5.16 7.84 9.11
CA ILE A 263 5.94 6.87 8.34
C ILE A 263 6.59 5.86 9.27
N ARG A 264 7.28 6.28 10.33
CA ARG A 264 7.89 5.40 11.32
C ARG A 264 6.86 4.49 12.02
N ARG A 265 5.69 5.04 12.37
CA ARG A 265 4.60 4.23 12.94
C ARG A 265 4.13 3.14 11.98
N SER A 266 3.96 3.46 10.70
CA SER A 266 3.56 2.49 9.67
C SER A 266 4.62 1.41 9.46
N ILE A 267 5.90 1.78 9.43
CA ILE A 267 7.02 0.84 9.34
C ILE A 267 7.04 -0.09 10.56
N ASN A 268 6.96 0.45 11.77
CA ASN A 268 6.93 -0.35 12.99
C ASN A 268 5.72 -1.31 13.02
N ALA A 269 4.56 -0.82 12.60
CA ALA A 269 3.33 -1.60 12.51
C ALA A 269 3.39 -2.70 11.43
N ALA A 270 4.24 -2.54 10.41
CA ALA A 270 4.52 -3.55 9.38
C ALA A 270 5.50 -4.66 9.81
N GLY A 271 5.91 -4.69 11.09
CA GLY A 271 6.77 -5.76 11.63
C GLY A 271 8.18 -5.33 12.01
N PHE A 272 8.55 -4.07 11.81
CA PHE A 272 9.89 -3.58 12.15
C PHE A 272 10.05 -3.26 13.64
N SER A 273 8.94 -3.06 14.40
CA SER A 273 9.02 -3.01 15.87
C SER A 273 9.41 -4.37 16.45
N ALA A 274 10.22 -4.35 17.51
CA ALA A 274 10.55 -5.56 18.27
C ALA A 274 9.34 -6.11 19.06
N ASN A 275 8.40 -5.25 19.39
CA ASN A 275 7.19 -5.62 20.14
C ASN A 275 6.08 -6.06 19.17
N CYS A 276 5.76 -7.34 19.19
CA CYS A 276 4.70 -7.90 18.32
C CYS A 276 3.30 -7.30 18.59
N LEU A 277 3.05 -6.73 19.76
CA LEU A 277 1.78 -6.07 20.07
C LEU A 277 1.63 -4.70 19.37
N GLU A 278 2.72 -4.15 18.84
CA GLU A 278 2.68 -2.91 18.03
C GLU A 278 2.36 -3.15 16.57
N TRP A 279 2.44 -4.38 16.09
CA TRP A 279 2.17 -4.71 14.70
C TRP A 279 0.70 -4.52 14.35
N HIS A 280 0.44 -4.08 13.13
CA HIS A 280 -0.93 -3.77 12.68
C HIS A 280 -1.85 -4.99 12.76
N ILE A 281 -1.36 -6.15 12.31
CA ILE A 281 -2.13 -7.39 12.34
C ILE A 281 -2.50 -7.79 13.78
N SER A 282 -1.65 -7.53 14.75
CA SER A 282 -1.90 -7.84 16.17
C SER A 282 -3.02 -7.00 16.78
N LYS A 283 -3.30 -5.85 16.19
CA LYS A 283 -4.37 -4.92 16.62
C LYS A 283 -5.65 -5.09 15.82
N HIS A 284 -5.68 -6.04 14.88
CA HIS A 284 -6.84 -6.24 14.01
C HIS A 284 -8.00 -6.89 14.76
N ASP A 285 -9.21 -6.31 14.64
CA ASP A 285 -10.41 -6.70 15.39
C ASP A 285 -10.74 -8.20 15.27
N VAL A 286 -10.50 -8.79 14.09
CA VAL A 286 -10.85 -10.19 13.80
C VAL A 286 -9.68 -11.15 14.04
N TYR A 287 -8.48 -10.72 13.69
CA TYR A 287 -7.32 -11.62 13.63
C TYR A 287 -6.31 -11.43 14.76
N GLY A 288 -6.30 -10.25 15.41
CA GLY A 288 -5.20 -9.83 16.27
C GLY A 288 -4.92 -10.79 17.41
N GLU A 289 -5.94 -11.15 18.18
CA GLU A 289 -5.78 -12.07 19.33
C GLU A 289 -5.31 -13.47 18.89
N ARG A 290 -5.92 -14.01 17.83
CA ARG A 290 -5.56 -15.33 17.27
C ARG A 290 -4.13 -15.31 16.71
N PHE A 291 -3.74 -14.23 16.04
CA PHE A 291 -2.39 -14.04 15.52
C PHE A 291 -1.36 -14.01 16.63
N VAL A 292 -1.54 -13.17 17.66
CA VAL A 292 -0.59 -13.04 18.78
C VAL A 292 -0.41 -14.37 19.50
N LYS A 293 -1.52 -15.07 19.82
CA LYS A 293 -1.47 -16.37 20.45
C LYS A 293 -0.68 -17.39 19.63
N LYS A 294 -0.96 -17.46 18.31
CA LYS A 294 -0.27 -18.40 17.41
C LYS A 294 1.22 -18.04 17.27
N TYR A 295 1.54 -16.76 17.05
CA TYR A 295 2.90 -16.27 16.90
C TYR A 295 3.76 -16.58 18.13
N LEU A 296 3.26 -16.29 19.34
CA LEU A 296 3.99 -16.55 20.58
C LEU A 296 4.17 -18.04 20.84
N SER A 297 3.13 -18.86 20.62
CA SER A 297 3.23 -20.32 20.81
C SER A 297 4.23 -20.98 19.86
N GLU A 298 4.31 -20.53 18.62
CA GLU A 298 5.27 -21.06 17.65
C GLU A 298 6.69 -20.55 17.91
N SER A 299 6.84 -19.30 18.36
CA SER A 299 8.15 -18.75 18.72
C SER A 299 8.77 -19.44 19.95
N GLN A 300 7.96 -19.88 20.92
CA GLN A 300 8.45 -20.64 22.08
C GLN A 300 8.95 -22.03 21.70
N LYS A 301 8.27 -22.71 20.76
CA LYS A 301 8.70 -24.04 20.28
C LYS A 301 10.06 -24.01 19.59
N GLU A 302 10.40 -22.92 18.88
CA GLU A 302 11.72 -22.77 18.22
C GLU A 302 12.85 -22.57 19.22
N THR A 303 12.61 -21.94 20.37
CA THR A 303 13.61 -21.81 21.43
C THR A 303 13.89 -23.14 22.13
N ASP A 304 12.91 -24.03 22.19
CA ASP A 304 13.06 -25.34 22.84
C ASP A 304 13.69 -26.41 21.92
N HIS A 305 13.74 -26.17 20.61
CA HIS A 305 14.30 -27.09 19.59
C HIS A 305 15.43 -26.47 18.78
N SER A 306 16.45 -25.94 19.48
CA SER A 306 17.57 -25.20 18.87
C SER A 306 18.57 -26.02 18.05
N ASP A 307 18.26 -27.28 17.62
CA ASP A 307 19.19 -28.16 16.89
C ASP A 307 18.67 -28.79 15.59
N SER A 308 17.57 -28.31 15.00
CA SER A 308 17.17 -28.74 13.66
C SER A 308 16.95 -27.54 12.76
N GLU A 309 17.89 -27.31 11.85
CA GLU A 309 17.72 -26.45 10.67
C GLU A 309 16.64 -27.07 9.75
N GLU A 310 15.38 -26.83 10.03
CA GLU A 310 14.37 -26.94 8.99
C GLU A 310 14.50 -25.71 8.10
N ILE A 311 15.23 -25.90 7.00
CA ILE A 311 15.18 -25.03 5.84
C ILE A 311 13.75 -25.09 5.34
N LEU A 312 12.91 -24.13 5.74
CA LEU A 312 11.65 -23.86 5.06
C LEU A 312 12.01 -23.38 3.64
N THR A 313 12.16 -24.31 2.73
CA THR A 313 12.17 -24.07 1.28
C THR A 313 10.74 -23.72 0.86
N ASP A 314 10.27 -22.57 1.29
CA ASP A 314 9.06 -21.99 0.74
C ASP A 314 9.50 -20.85 -0.15
N ASP A 315 9.43 -21.05 -1.47
CA ASP A 315 9.73 -20.08 -2.54
C ASP A 315 8.94 -18.75 -2.41
N THR A 316 8.22 -18.57 -1.33
CA THR A 316 7.33 -17.45 -1.06
C THR A 316 8.03 -16.26 -0.40
N PHE A 317 9.16 -16.47 0.27
CA PHE A 317 9.91 -15.39 0.95
C PHE A 317 11.35 -15.39 0.47
N ILE A 318 11.62 -14.62 -0.56
CA ILE A 318 12.89 -14.74 -1.26
C ILE A 318 13.97 -13.97 -0.50
N ILE A 319 14.88 -14.69 0.14
CA ILE A 319 16.24 -14.23 0.39
C ILE A 319 17.16 -15.09 -0.47
N TYR A 320 17.96 -14.44 -1.30
CA TYR A 320 19.08 -15.09 -1.94
C TYR A 320 20.26 -14.99 -0.97
N ASP A 321 20.56 -16.09 -0.27
CA ASP A 321 21.89 -16.39 0.24
C ASP A 321 22.56 -17.25 -0.84
N GLU A 322 23.86 -17.02 -1.09
CA GLU A 322 24.71 -17.73 -2.05
C GLU A 322 24.74 -19.24 -1.80
#